data_faf54f1f904339f65280475d4963d8e7
#
_entry.id   faf54f1f904339f65280475d4963d8e7
#
_cell.length_a   1.000
_cell.length_b   1.000
_cell.length_c   1.000
_cell.angle_alpha   90.00
_cell.angle_beta   90.00
_cell.angle_gamma   90.00
#
_symmetry.space_group_name_H-M   'P 1'
#
loop_
_entity.id
_entity.type
_entity.pdbx_description
1 polymer ?
#
loop_
_entity_poly.entity_id
_entity_poly.type
_entity_poly.pdbx_seq_one_letter_code
_entity_poly.pdbx_strand_id
1 'polypeptide(L)'
;DLNVRFLNKDEYERWDSIVAALPSASIFDESKWLAAVADVMGCDIRILGVFDNDRLIGGAPLNISNKFGMPTATGIPLTPTNSCIIEPLETIFSSKATNYLLKITDAIGRFLQSNYDYAVVANHPFISDIRSFNWLGWRTQVLYTYHVDLAKADFSALPKERRKLIRKAENSGVIIERSDDFSAAHNLLAKTFRRKD
;
A
#
# COMPACT_ATOMS: atom_id res chain seq x y z
N ASP A 1 9.01 -11.42 23.23
CA ASP A 1 9.58 -11.39 21.88
C ASP A 1 8.46 -11.37 20.86
N LEU A 2 8.62 -10.59 19.76
CA LEU A 2 7.64 -10.57 18.69
C LEU A 2 7.73 -11.83 17.84
N ASN A 3 6.58 -12.40 17.48
CA ASN A 3 6.49 -13.48 16.51
C ASN A 3 6.08 -12.91 15.15
N VAL A 4 6.79 -13.28 14.07
CA VAL A 4 6.53 -12.81 12.72
C VAL A 4 6.25 -14.00 11.82
N ARG A 5 5.06 -14.03 11.22
CA ARG A 5 4.64 -15.10 10.30
C ARG A 5 3.57 -14.61 9.35
N PHE A 6 3.33 -15.32 8.28
CA PHE A 6 2.19 -15.04 7.43
C PHE A 6 0.86 -15.36 8.13
N LEU A 7 -0.15 -14.54 7.86
CA LEU A 7 -1.50 -14.76 8.34
C LEU A 7 -2.16 -15.92 7.61
N ASN A 8 -2.95 -16.69 8.34
CA ASN A 8 -3.94 -17.58 7.75
C ASN A 8 -5.18 -16.77 7.31
N LYS A 9 -6.02 -17.34 6.44
CA LYS A 9 -7.20 -16.65 5.92
C LYS A 9 -8.24 -16.31 7.01
N ASP A 10 -8.33 -17.12 8.05
CA ASP A 10 -9.18 -16.89 9.22
C ASP A 10 -8.73 -15.71 10.10
N GLU A 11 -7.50 -15.24 9.92
CA GLU A 11 -6.95 -14.08 10.62
C GLU A 11 -7.13 -12.77 9.85
N TYR A 12 -7.64 -12.81 8.62
CA TYR A 12 -7.80 -11.61 7.77
C TYR A 12 -8.83 -10.62 8.34
N GLU A 13 -9.83 -11.08 9.07
CA GLU A 13 -10.76 -10.20 9.77
C GLU A 13 -10.07 -9.32 10.82
N ARG A 14 -9.09 -9.89 11.52
CA ARG A 14 -8.27 -9.13 12.50
C ARG A 14 -7.37 -8.12 11.81
N TRP A 15 -6.79 -8.50 10.67
CA TRP A 15 -6.02 -7.59 9.84
C TRP A 15 -6.87 -6.42 9.35
N ASP A 16 -8.02 -6.69 8.76
CA ASP A 16 -8.93 -5.66 8.24
C ASP A 16 -9.44 -4.73 9.36
N SER A 17 -9.59 -5.24 10.58
CA SER A 17 -9.91 -4.41 11.75
C SER A 17 -8.81 -3.41 12.09
N ILE A 18 -7.54 -3.81 11.99
CA ILE A 18 -6.40 -2.89 12.17
C ILE A 18 -6.37 -1.86 11.03
N VAL A 19 -6.53 -2.31 9.78
CA VAL A 19 -6.57 -1.43 8.60
C VAL A 19 -7.67 -0.38 8.75
N ALA A 20 -8.89 -0.78 9.12
CA ALA A 20 -10.03 0.12 9.28
C ALA A 20 -9.85 1.17 10.41
N ALA A 21 -9.09 0.82 11.44
CA ALA A 21 -8.81 1.72 12.56
C ALA A 21 -7.73 2.78 12.26
N LEU A 22 -6.99 2.63 11.17
CA LEU A 22 -5.86 3.49 10.84
C LEU A 22 -6.23 4.54 9.79
N PRO A 23 -6.20 5.85 10.12
CA PRO A 23 -6.42 6.92 9.12
C PRO A 23 -5.41 6.91 7.98
N SER A 24 -4.27 6.27 8.18
CA SER A 24 -3.19 6.15 7.20
C SER A 24 -3.33 4.97 6.26
N ALA A 25 -4.16 4.00 6.59
CA ALA A 25 -4.43 2.86 5.73
C ALA A 25 -5.47 3.22 4.65
N SER A 26 -5.53 2.39 3.64
CA SER A 26 -6.38 2.61 2.47
C SER A 26 -7.04 1.31 2.04
N ILE A 27 -7.95 1.38 1.08
CA ILE A 27 -8.54 0.20 0.43
C ILE A 27 -7.47 -0.76 -0.11
N PHE A 28 -6.30 -0.25 -0.47
CA PHE A 28 -5.19 -1.05 -1.00
C PHE A 28 -4.56 -1.99 0.03
N ASP A 29 -4.82 -1.75 1.31
CA ASP A 29 -4.32 -2.56 2.43
C ASP A 29 -5.35 -3.61 2.88
N GLU A 30 -6.61 -3.51 2.42
CA GLU A 30 -7.69 -4.44 2.79
C GLU A 30 -7.49 -5.83 2.17
N SER A 31 -7.80 -6.87 2.93
CA SER A 31 -7.67 -8.26 2.48
C SER A 31 -8.47 -8.56 1.23
N LYS A 32 -9.63 -7.92 1.04
CA LYS A 32 -10.48 -8.06 -0.15
C LYS A 32 -9.81 -7.51 -1.41
N TRP A 33 -9.15 -6.35 -1.31
CA TRP A 33 -8.38 -5.79 -2.42
C TRP A 33 -7.23 -6.72 -2.79
N LEU A 34 -6.47 -7.14 -1.78
CA LEU A 34 -5.32 -8.02 -1.96
C LEU A 34 -5.72 -9.35 -2.62
N ALA A 35 -6.84 -9.94 -2.21
CA ALA A 35 -7.39 -11.15 -2.82
C ALA A 35 -7.82 -10.93 -4.27
N ALA A 36 -8.50 -9.82 -4.58
CA ALA A 36 -8.91 -9.49 -5.94
C ALA A 36 -7.71 -9.29 -6.88
N VAL A 37 -6.67 -8.61 -6.42
CA VAL A 37 -5.43 -8.43 -7.19
C VAL A 37 -4.71 -9.77 -7.38
N ALA A 38 -4.63 -10.61 -6.35
CA ALA A 38 -4.03 -11.93 -6.45
C ALA A 38 -4.71 -12.79 -7.52
N ASP A 39 -6.04 -12.80 -7.53
CA ASP A 39 -6.85 -13.55 -8.50
C ASP A 39 -6.65 -13.05 -9.93
N VAL A 40 -6.81 -11.74 -10.15
CA VAL A 40 -6.72 -11.13 -11.51
C VAL A 40 -5.32 -11.20 -12.08
N MET A 41 -4.30 -11.01 -11.24
CA MET A 41 -2.90 -10.96 -11.68
C MET A 41 -2.21 -12.33 -11.63
N GLY A 42 -2.85 -13.35 -11.07
CA GLY A 42 -2.27 -14.68 -10.89
C GLY A 42 -1.01 -14.68 -10.04
N CYS A 43 -0.97 -13.86 -8.98
CA CYS A 43 0.20 -13.71 -8.12
C CYS A 43 -0.09 -14.15 -6.67
N ASP A 44 0.96 -14.51 -5.92
CA ASP A 44 0.86 -14.97 -4.53
C ASP A 44 1.01 -13.78 -3.57
N ILE A 45 -0.11 -13.20 -3.18
CA ILE A 45 -0.14 -12.11 -2.20
C ILE A 45 -0.42 -12.70 -0.82
N ARG A 46 0.47 -12.40 0.12
CA ARG A 46 0.37 -12.82 1.51
C ARG A 46 0.53 -11.63 2.44
N ILE A 47 -0.15 -11.68 3.57
CA ILE A 47 -0.02 -10.69 4.62
C ILE A 47 0.94 -11.23 5.68
N LEU A 48 2.09 -10.58 5.84
CA LEU A 48 3.01 -10.85 6.92
C LEU A 48 2.48 -10.19 8.19
N GLY A 49 2.18 -10.95 9.22
CA GLY A 49 1.72 -10.46 10.52
C GLY A 49 2.83 -10.42 11.56
N VAL A 50 2.78 -9.41 12.41
CA VAL A 50 3.62 -9.29 13.62
C VAL A 50 2.74 -9.46 14.84
N PHE A 51 3.11 -10.38 15.71
CA PHE A 51 2.35 -10.73 16.89
C PHE A 51 3.13 -10.44 18.17
N ASP A 52 2.45 -9.85 19.13
CA ASP A 52 2.90 -9.80 20.52
C ASP A 52 2.09 -10.86 21.30
N ASN A 53 2.73 -11.95 21.65
CA ASN A 53 2.08 -13.21 22.01
C ASN A 53 1.11 -13.65 20.90
N ASP A 54 -0.19 -13.78 21.21
CA ASP A 54 -1.24 -14.15 20.24
C ASP A 54 -1.98 -12.94 19.63
N ARG A 55 -1.58 -11.73 19.98
CA ARG A 55 -2.20 -10.51 19.47
C ARG A 55 -1.49 -10.04 18.22
N LEU A 56 -2.22 -9.96 17.11
CA LEU A 56 -1.75 -9.28 15.91
C LEU A 56 -1.68 -7.77 16.19
N ILE A 57 -0.50 -7.18 16.00
CA ILE A 57 -0.21 -5.77 16.29
C ILE A 57 0.25 -4.99 15.06
N GLY A 58 0.40 -5.66 13.94
CA GLY A 58 0.78 -5.03 12.68
C GLY A 58 1.25 -6.05 11.66
N GLY A 59 1.78 -5.56 10.53
CA GLY A 59 2.26 -6.41 9.46
C GLY A 59 2.53 -5.66 8.17
N ALA A 60 2.68 -6.40 7.08
CA ALA A 60 2.82 -5.84 5.74
C ALA A 60 2.30 -6.81 4.67
N PRO A 61 1.52 -6.36 3.69
CA PRO A 61 1.12 -7.19 2.56
C PRO A 61 2.27 -7.27 1.55
N LEU A 62 2.51 -8.46 1.00
CA LEU A 62 3.66 -8.74 0.14
C LEU A 62 3.25 -9.62 -1.03
N ASN A 63 3.82 -9.36 -2.20
CA ASN A 63 3.77 -10.27 -3.34
C ASN A 63 4.99 -11.21 -3.28
N ILE A 64 4.72 -12.47 -3.06
CA ILE A 64 5.74 -13.52 -2.91
C ILE A 64 5.94 -14.20 -4.26
N SER A 65 7.19 -14.31 -4.67
CA SER A 65 7.52 -15.02 -5.90
C SER A 65 8.90 -15.65 -5.84
N ASN A 66 9.19 -16.51 -6.81
CA ASN A 66 10.53 -17.01 -7.03
C ASN A 66 10.98 -16.59 -8.43
N LYS A 67 12.03 -15.82 -8.53
CA LYS A 67 12.58 -15.36 -9.80
C LYS A 67 13.97 -15.95 -9.99
N PHE A 68 14.11 -16.80 -11.00
CA PHE A 68 15.39 -17.46 -11.32
C PHE A 68 16.01 -18.25 -10.13
N GLY A 69 15.15 -18.90 -9.33
CA GLY A 69 15.58 -19.63 -8.15
C GLY A 69 15.72 -18.78 -6.88
N MET A 70 15.58 -17.47 -6.96
CA MET A 70 15.69 -16.54 -5.83
C MET A 70 14.29 -16.23 -5.24
N PRO A 71 14.04 -16.56 -3.97
CA PRO A 71 12.82 -16.15 -3.28
C PRO A 71 12.76 -14.61 -3.17
N THR A 72 11.62 -14.04 -3.52
CA THR A 72 11.42 -12.59 -3.49
C THR A 72 10.13 -12.21 -2.78
N ALA A 73 10.16 -11.08 -2.06
CA ALA A 73 9.00 -10.44 -1.42
C ALA A 73 8.96 -8.96 -1.86
N THR A 74 7.98 -8.60 -2.67
CA THR A 74 7.98 -7.30 -3.35
C THR A 74 6.64 -6.57 -3.23
N GLY A 75 6.59 -5.38 -3.83
CA GLY A 75 5.34 -4.61 -3.98
C GLY A 75 4.28 -5.36 -4.76
N ILE A 76 3.04 -5.04 -4.47
CA ILE A 76 1.85 -5.68 -5.02
C ILE A 76 1.45 -4.97 -6.32
N PRO A 77 1.15 -5.68 -7.40
CA PRO A 77 0.64 -5.06 -8.62
C PRO A 77 -0.62 -4.22 -8.36
N LEU A 78 -0.81 -3.16 -9.13
CA LEU A 78 -1.97 -2.25 -9.02
C LEU A 78 -2.15 -1.59 -7.63
N THR A 79 -1.14 -1.68 -6.78
CA THR A 79 -1.16 -1.19 -5.40
C THR A 79 -0.01 -0.22 -5.20
N PRO A 80 -0.26 1.03 -4.77
CA PRO A 80 0.78 2.06 -4.72
C PRO A 80 1.82 1.82 -3.62
N THR A 81 1.43 1.14 -2.54
CA THR A 81 2.29 0.83 -1.39
C THR A 81 2.05 -0.60 -0.93
N ASN A 82 3.05 -1.19 -0.30
CA ASN A 82 2.94 -2.40 0.51
C ASN A 82 3.48 -2.10 1.91
N SER A 83 2.87 -1.09 2.52
CA SER A 83 3.34 -0.44 3.74
C SER A 83 3.31 -1.37 4.95
N CYS A 84 4.20 -1.09 5.89
CA CYS A 84 4.00 -1.56 7.25
C CYS A 84 2.73 -0.92 7.84
N ILE A 85 1.74 -1.72 8.16
CA ILE A 85 0.54 -1.35 8.88
C ILE A 85 0.76 -1.72 10.34
N ILE A 86 0.68 -0.75 11.24
CA ILE A 86 1.03 -0.93 12.65
C ILE A 86 -0.08 -0.32 13.50
N GLU A 87 -0.66 -1.13 14.38
CA GLU A 87 -1.65 -0.68 15.34
C GLU A 87 -1.02 0.39 16.26
N PRO A 88 -1.67 1.56 16.43
CA PRO A 88 -1.11 2.61 17.26
C PRO A 88 -0.95 2.18 18.71
N LEU A 89 0.19 2.48 19.32
CA LEU A 89 0.34 2.31 20.75
C LEU A 89 -0.33 3.48 21.48
N GLU A 90 -1.34 3.19 22.29
CA GLU A 90 -1.96 4.18 23.15
C GLU A 90 -0.97 4.61 24.25
N THR A 91 -0.32 5.74 24.05
CA THR A 91 0.63 6.30 24.98
C THR A 91 0.77 7.81 24.81
N ILE A 92 0.93 8.51 25.91
CA ILE A 92 1.25 9.95 25.90
C ILE A 92 2.76 10.21 25.64
N PHE A 93 3.59 9.17 25.67
CA PHE A 93 5.03 9.29 25.50
C PHE A 93 5.43 8.99 24.06
N SER A 94 5.82 10.01 23.31
CA SER A 94 6.27 9.88 21.91
C SER A 94 7.44 8.91 21.75
N SER A 95 8.36 8.86 22.71
CA SER A 95 9.49 7.92 22.70
C SER A 95 9.05 6.46 22.76
N LYS A 96 8.01 6.14 23.54
CA LYS A 96 7.45 4.78 23.60
C LYS A 96 6.80 4.39 22.27
N ALA A 97 6.01 5.30 21.67
CA ALA A 97 5.40 5.08 20.38
C ALA A 97 6.46 4.86 19.28
N THR A 98 7.52 5.69 19.27
CA THR A 98 8.63 5.53 18.32
C THR A 98 9.35 4.19 18.51
N ASN A 99 9.69 3.82 19.74
CA ASN A 99 10.37 2.55 20.00
C ASN A 99 9.49 1.34 19.62
N TYR A 100 8.19 1.43 19.84
CA TYR A 100 7.23 0.41 19.43
C TYR A 100 7.20 0.24 17.91
N LEU A 101 7.10 1.32 17.16
CA LEU A 101 7.17 1.32 15.70
C LEU A 101 8.49 0.72 15.21
N LEU A 102 9.63 1.16 15.76
CA LEU A 102 10.94 0.66 15.38
C LEU A 102 11.11 -0.84 15.69
N LYS A 103 10.58 -1.32 16.82
CA LYS A 103 10.61 -2.74 17.18
C LYS A 103 9.85 -3.61 16.18
N ILE A 104 8.67 -3.16 15.73
CA ILE A 104 7.84 -3.90 14.76
C ILE A 104 8.48 -3.89 13.37
N THR A 105 8.94 -2.73 12.91
CA THR A 105 9.58 -2.61 11.59
C THR A 105 10.93 -3.33 11.54
N ASP A 106 11.69 -3.40 12.64
CA ASP A 106 12.90 -4.22 12.76
C ASP A 106 12.55 -5.72 12.63
N ALA A 107 11.51 -6.17 13.31
CA ALA A 107 11.06 -7.57 13.24
C ALA A 107 10.65 -7.96 11.80
N ILE A 108 9.90 -7.10 11.10
CA ILE A 108 9.56 -7.28 9.68
C ILE A 108 10.82 -7.33 8.83
N GLY A 109 11.73 -6.37 9.00
CA GLY A 109 12.97 -6.29 8.23
C GLY A 109 13.85 -7.53 8.38
N ARG A 110 14.02 -8.02 9.62
CA ARG A 110 14.77 -9.26 9.89
C ARG A 110 14.12 -10.49 9.28
N PHE A 111 12.80 -10.61 9.40
CA PHE A 111 12.07 -11.72 8.79
C PHE A 111 12.30 -11.76 7.27
N LEU A 112 12.18 -10.61 6.62
CA LEU A 112 12.36 -10.50 5.17
C LEU A 112 13.81 -10.85 4.77
N GLN A 113 14.81 -10.34 5.47
CA GLN A 113 16.23 -10.65 5.20
C GLN A 113 16.58 -12.13 5.40
N SER A 114 15.92 -12.79 6.35
CA SER A 114 16.20 -14.20 6.64
C SER A 114 15.54 -15.18 5.68
N ASN A 115 14.51 -14.73 4.94
CA ASN A 115 13.68 -15.63 4.13
C ASN A 115 13.70 -15.31 2.63
N TYR A 116 14.22 -14.14 2.22
CA TYR A 116 14.19 -13.70 0.84
C TYR A 116 15.52 -13.11 0.40
N ASP A 117 15.91 -13.43 -0.84
CA ASP A 117 17.12 -12.88 -1.46
C ASP A 117 16.90 -11.43 -1.93
N TYR A 118 15.65 -11.08 -2.22
CA TYR A 118 15.26 -9.73 -2.59
C TYR A 118 13.91 -9.34 -1.98
N ALA A 119 13.89 -8.24 -1.25
CA ALA A 119 12.68 -7.71 -0.65
C ALA A 119 12.54 -6.21 -0.88
N VAL A 120 11.31 -5.76 -1.10
CA VAL A 120 10.96 -4.33 -1.24
C VAL A 120 9.74 -4.01 -0.40
N VAL A 121 9.88 -2.98 0.44
CA VAL A 121 8.78 -2.40 1.21
C VAL A 121 8.65 -0.94 0.81
N ALA A 122 7.50 -0.58 0.23
CA ALA A 122 7.15 0.79 -0.11
C ALA A 122 6.18 1.33 0.94
N ASN A 123 6.72 2.04 1.92
CA ASN A 123 5.94 2.55 3.03
C ASN A 123 5.07 3.74 2.62
N HIS A 124 3.90 3.83 3.23
CA HIS A 124 3.03 4.99 3.17
C HIS A 124 3.70 6.20 3.85
N PRO A 125 3.43 7.46 3.41
CA PRO A 125 4.02 8.66 4.00
C PRO A 125 3.85 8.82 5.52
N PHE A 126 2.87 8.14 6.12
CA PHE A 126 2.68 8.14 7.58
C PHE A 126 3.71 7.31 8.36
N ILE A 127 4.44 6.41 7.69
CA ILE A 127 5.61 5.76 8.29
C ILE A 127 6.80 6.71 8.16
N SER A 128 6.94 7.61 9.11
CA SER A 128 7.95 8.67 9.10
C SER A 128 9.33 8.23 9.60
N ASP A 129 9.42 7.05 10.23
CA ASP A 129 10.66 6.54 10.80
C ASP A 129 11.00 5.14 10.26
N ILE A 130 12.05 5.09 9.46
CA ILE A 130 12.55 3.87 8.83
C ILE A 130 13.95 3.47 9.33
N ARG A 131 14.40 4.02 10.47
CA ARG A 131 15.74 3.77 11.02
C ARG A 131 16.02 2.28 11.25
N SER A 132 15.01 1.49 11.63
CA SER A 132 15.15 0.05 11.79
C SER A 132 15.66 -0.65 10.52
N PHE A 133 15.11 -0.31 9.36
CA PHE A 133 15.60 -0.83 8.07
C PHE A 133 17.04 -0.37 7.78
N ASN A 134 17.38 0.89 8.06
CA ASN A 134 18.73 1.40 7.89
C ASN A 134 19.74 0.66 8.79
N TRP A 135 19.39 0.39 10.05
CA TRP A 135 20.25 -0.37 10.98
C TRP A 135 20.47 -1.81 10.55
N LEU A 136 19.51 -2.40 9.83
CA LEU A 136 19.61 -3.70 9.21
C LEU A 136 20.39 -3.68 7.89
N GLY A 137 20.87 -2.52 7.43
CA GLY A 137 21.61 -2.39 6.18
C GLY A 137 20.77 -2.36 4.92
N TRP A 138 19.45 -2.12 5.03
CA TRP A 138 18.59 -1.96 3.86
C TRP A 138 18.94 -0.69 3.09
N ARG A 139 18.89 -0.78 1.78
CA ARG A 139 18.96 0.43 0.93
C ARG A 139 17.62 1.14 0.96
N THR A 140 17.62 2.42 1.36
CA THR A 140 16.41 3.24 1.43
C THR A 140 16.40 4.31 0.36
N GLN A 141 15.21 4.64 -0.14
CA GLN A 141 14.98 5.70 -1.10
C GLN A 141 13.71 6.47 -0.72
N VAL A 142 13.76 7.80 -0.83
CA VAL A 142 12.58 8.64 -0.66
C VAL A 142 11.85 8.74 -1.99
N LEU A 143 10.54 8.47 -1.96
CA LEU A 143 9.63 8.70 -3.07
C LEU A 143 8.64 9.80 -2.69
N TYR A 144 8.20 10.57 -3.68
CA TYR A 144 7.25 11.66 -3.47
C TYR A 144 5.94 11.36 -4.17
N THR A 145 4.83 11.71 -3.53
CA THR A 145 3.49 11.63 -4.12
C THR A 145 2.69 12.87 -3.75
N TYR A 146 1.56 13.07 -4.43
CA TYR A 146 0.65 14.16 -4.15
C TYR A 146 -0.63 13.61 -3.53
N HIS A 147 -1.06 14.21 -2.44
CA HIS A 147 -2.36 13.98 -1.85
C HIS A 147 -3.24 15.20 -2.11
N VAL A 148 -4.45 14.95 -2.61
CA VAL A 148 -5.47 15.99 -2.79
C VAL A 148 -6.51 15.84 -1.69
N ASP A 149 -6.63 16.85 -0.85
CA ASP A 149 -7.71 16.92 0.14
C ASP A 149 -9.03 17.21 -0.59
N LEU A 150 -9.84 16.18 -0.78
CA LEU A 150 -11.09 16.29 -1.53
C LEU A 150 -12.12 17.21 -0.85
N ALA A 151 -12.03 17.38 0.48
CA ALA A 151 -12.90 18.31 1.19
C ALA A 151 -12.59 19.78 0.88
N LYS A 152 -11.36 20.06 0.44
CA LYS A 152 -10.88 21.39 0.02
C LYS A 152 -10.72 21.51 -1.49
N ALA A 153 -11.01 20.45 -2.25
CA ALA A 153 -10.89 20.47 -3.70
C ALA A 153 -12.01 21.34 -4.29
N ASP A 154 -11.64 22.50 -4.78
CA ASP A 154 -12.54 23.44 -5.44
C ASP A 154 -11.99 23.83 -6.81
N PHE A 155 -12.89 24.06 -7.76
CA PHE A 155 -12.53 24.49 -9.10
C PHE A 155 -11.73 25.80 -9.10
N SER A 156 -12.01 26.71 -8.16
CA SER A 156 -11.29 27.99 -8.04
C SER A 156 -9.82 27.80 -7.62
N ALA A 157 -9.52 26.75 -6.88
CA ALA A 157 -8.17 26.40 -6.43
C ALA A 157 -7.28 25.83 -7.55
N LEU A 158 -7.86 25.43 -8.67
CA LEU A 158 -7.10 24.93 -9.81
C LEU A 158 -6.30 26.04 -10.49
N PRO A 159 -5.10 25.77 -11.00
CA PRO A 159 -4.35 26.70 -11.85
C PRO A 159 -5.20 27.20 -13.02
N LYS A 160 -5.02 28.48 -13.39
CA LYS A 160 -5.79 29.15 -14.46
C LYS A 160 -5.83 28.35 -15.76
N GLU A 161 -4.72 27.74 -16.14
CA GLU A 161 -4.63 26.95 -17.36
C GLU A 161 -5.50 25.69 -17.31
N ARG A 162 -5.56 25.02 -16.17
CA ARG A 162 -6.42 23.85 -15.97
C ARG A 162 -7.90 24.24 -16.04
N ARG A 163 -8.28 25.35 -15.41
CA ARG A 163 -9.65 25.87 -15.49
C ARG A 163 -10.06 26.20 -16.93
N LYS A 164 -9.14 26.77 -17.75
CA LYS A 164 -9.40 27.04 -19.17
C LYS A 164 -9.63 25.74 -19.96
N LEU A 165 -8.83 24.70 -19.71
CA LEU A 165 -8.99 23.40 -20.39
C LEU A 165 -10.33 22.75 -20.04
N ILE A 166 -10.74 22.79 -18.78
CA ILE A 166 -12.04 22.25 -18.34
C ILE A 166 -13.17 22.99 -19.05
N ARG A 167 -13.17 24.32 -19.01
CA ARG A 167 -14.20 25.16 -19.71
C ARG A 167 -14.23 24.91 -21.23
N LYS A 168 -13.06 24.68 -21.83
CA LYS A 168 -12.99 24.34 -23.26
C LYS A 168 -13.66 23.01 -23.54
N ALA A 169 -13.43 22.00 -22.70
CA ALA A 169 -14.06 20.70 -22.81
C ALA A 169 -15.58 20.79 -22.67
N GLU A 170 -16.08 21.50 -21.64
CA GLU A 170 -17.51 21.76 -21.42
C GLU A 170 -18.15 22.44 -22.62
N ASN A 171 -17.53 23.51 -23.13
CA ASN A 171 -18.01 24.22 -24.32
C ASN A 171 -17.97 23.38 -25.61
N SER A 172 -17.18 22.34 -25.64
CA SER A 172 -17.11 21.37 -26.75
C SER A 172 -18.09 20.20 -26.61
N GLY A 173 -18.99 20.26 -25.62
CA GLY A 173 -20.01 19.23 -25.38
C GLY A 173 -19.50 17.98 -24.72
N VAL A 174 -18.31 18.00 -24.09
CA VAL A 174 -17.82 16.87 -23.31
C VAL A 174 -18.67 16.74 -22.05
N ILE A 175 -19.26 15.57 -21.88
CA ILE A 175 -20.06 15.20 -20.71
C ILE A 175 -19.24 14.24 -19.85
N ILE A 176 -19.28 14.44 -18.53
CA ILE A 176 -18.69 13.55 -17.54
C ILE A 176 -19.82 12.95 -16.73
N GLU A 177 -19.94 11.63 -16.77
CA GLU A 177 -20.96 10.90 -16.04
C GLU A 177 -20.37 9.67 -15.34
N ARG A 178 -21.04 9.20 -14.31
CA ARG A 178 -20.73 7.93 -13.68
C ARG A 178 -21.27 6.81 -14.57
N SER A 179 -20.41 5.83 -14.87
CA SER A 179 -20.79 4.67 -15.68
C SER A 179 -20.30 3.39 -15.02
N ASP A 180 -21.12 2.37 -15.06
CA ASP A 180 -20.78 1.00 -14.66
C ASP A 180 -20.40 0.12 -15.89
N ASP A 181 -20.26 0.72 -17.08
CA ASP A 181 -19.78 0.04 -18.29
C ASP A 181 -18.25 -0.11 -18.30
N PHE A 182 -17.79 -1.10 -17.55
CA PHE A 182 -16.36 -1.44 -17.51
C PHE A 182 -15.85 -1.97 -18.85
N SER A 183 -16.71 -2.53 -19.71
CA SER A 183 -16.32 -3.01 -21.03
C SER A 183 -15.91 -1.88 -21.96
N ALA A 184 -16.63 -0.76 -21.94
CA ALA A 184 -16.26 0.45 -22.69
C ALA A 184 -14.91 1.02 -22.20
N ALA A 185 -14.71 1.11 -20.88
CA ALA A 185 -13.45 1.57 -20.28
C ALA A 185 -12.28 0.65 -20.68
N HIS A 186 -12.45 -0.66 -20.57
CA HIS A 186 -11.44 -1.65 -20.97
C HIS A 186 -11.08 -1.52 -22.46
N ASN A 187 -12.06 -1.40 -23.34
CA ASN A 187 -11.84 -1.26 -24.79
C ASN A 187 -11.05 0.03 -25.14
N LEU A 188 -11.33 1.13 -24.46
CA LEU A 188 -10.59 2.38 -24.64
C LEU A 188 -9.15 2.24 -24.18
N LEU A 189 -8.92 1.61 -23.03
CA LEU A 189 -7.59 1.33 -22.50
C LEU A 189 -6.80 0.42 -23.45
N ALA A 190 -7.38 -0.68 -23.92
CA ALA A 190 -6.77 -1.58 -24.87
C ALA A 190 -6.36 -0.89 -26.19
N LYS A 191 -7.21 0.01 -26.72
CA LYS A 191 -6.88 0.83 -27.90
C LYS A 191 -5.71 1.77 -27.62
N THR A 192 -5.56 2.26 -26.39
CA THR A 192 -4.46 3.15 -26.01
C THR A 192 -3.13 2.41 -25.98
N PHE A 193 -3.10 1.17 -25.49
CA PHE A 193 -1.89 0.34 -25.51
C PHE A 193 -1.49 -0.08 -26.93
N ARG A 194 -2.46 -0.51 -27.76
CA ARG A 194 -2.18 -0.88 -29.16
C ARG A 194 -1.61 0.26 -30.03
N ARG A 195 -1.74 1.52 -29.63
CA ARG A 195 -1.16 2.67 -30.35
C ARG A 195 0.30 2.92 -30.01
N LYS A 196 0.86 2.23 -29.03
CA LYS A 196 2.27 2.39 -28.60
C LYS A 196 3.19 1.31 -29.17
N ASP A 197 2.59 0.27 -29.78
CA ASP A 197 3.27 -0.76 -30.56
C ASP A 197 3.28 -0.36 -32.05
#